data_9020de5ba2760db61e27be0062a91574
#
_entry.id   9020de5ba2760db61e27be0062a91574
#
_cell.length_a   1.000
_cell.length_b   1.000
_cell.length_c   1.000
_cell.angle_alpha   90.00
_cell.angle_beta   90.00
_cell.angle_gamma   90.00
#
_symmetry.space_group_name_H-M   'P 1'
#
loop_
_entity.id
_entity.type
_entity.pdbx_description
1 polymer ?
#
loop_
_entity_poly.entity_id
_entity_poly.type
_entity_poly.pdbx_seq_one_letter_code
_entity_poly.pdbx_strand_id
1 'polypeptide(L)'
;KLTILSGKEKVTGMNFATAVPTKGASGKFASDKTVEFMEEVGDKATKVIIKSDQEPSITYLVNDVIATRPEGQTCIEESPVKSSGSNGRVERGIQGLEGQVRAMLLALEGRLGKSLSAREPIVNFMPEYAAYLLNRKEVGQDGKTSYERCKGKKATVLGIEFGEKLLYKVKPKDKQEKINSRWEYAIFIGVRRRSGELWVA
;
A
#
# COMPACT_ATOMS: atom_id res chain seq x y z
N LYS A 1 -11.98 -13.31 -5.40
CA LYS A 1 -12.19 -12.34 -4.31
C LYS A 1 -10.84 -11.68 -4.02
N LEU A 2 -10.77 -10.37 -4.05
CA LEU A 2 -9.59 -9.63 -3.62
C LEU A 2 -9.57 -9.58 -2.07
N THR A 3 -8.50 -10.05 -1.46
CA THR A 3 -8.28 -9.90 -0.02
C THR A 3 -7.25 -8.80 0.19
N ILE A 4 -7.60 -7.80 1.00
CA ILE A 4 -6.73 -6.65 1.26
C ILE A 4 -6.34 -6.67 2.74
N LEU A 5 -5.04 -6.65 3.00
CA LEU A 5 -4.49 -6.31 4.31
C LEU A 5 -4.33 -4.80 4.38
N SER A 6 -4.86 -4.19 5.41
CA SER A 6 -4.75 -2.74 5.61
C SER A 6 -4.46 -2.39 7.06
N GLY A 7 -3.81 -1.24 7.24
CA GLY A 7 -3.49 -0.68 8.56
C GLY A 7 -3.32 0.83 8.48
N LYS A 8 -3.33 1.47 9.64
CA LYS A 8 -3.14 2.91 9.75
C LYS A 8 -2.23 3.23 10.94
N GLU A 9 -1.16 3.97 10.68
CA GLU A 9 -0.30 4.49 11.73
C GLU A 9 -1.02 5.64 12.45
N LYS A 10 -0.91 5.69 13.78
CA LYS A 10 -1.75 6.54 14.62
C LYS A 10 -1.31 8.00 14.66
N VAL A 11 -0.01 8.28 14.65
CA VAL A 11 0.57 9.62 14.86
C VAL A 11 0.50 10.45 13.59
N THR A 12 1.03 9.93 12.50
CA THR A 12 1.08 10.63 11.20
C THR A 12 -0.19 10.44 10.38
N GLY A 13 -0.93 9.35 10.66
CA GLY A 13 -2.11 8.94 9.89
C GLY A 13 -1.77 8.22 8.60
N MET A 14 -0.51 7.77 8.41
CA MET A 14 -0.10 7.01 7.23
C MET A 14 -0.93 5.73 7.08
N ASN A 15 -1.47 5.52 5.89
CA ASN A 15 -2.22 4.32 5.53
C ASN A 15 -1.28 3.29 4.91
N PHE A 16 -1.54 2.04 5.22
CA PHE A 16 -0.95 0.85 4.62
C PHE A 16 -2.04 0.02 3.97
N ALA A 17 -1.78 -0.50 2.79
CA ALA A 17 -2.61 -1.53 2.18
C ALA A 17 -1.80 -2.36 1.20
N THR A 18 -2.11 -3.64 1.12
CA THR A 18 -1.58 -4.56 0.11
C THR A 18 -2.58 -5.68 -0.16
N ALA A 19 -2.61 -6.19 -1.39
CA ALA A 19 -3.36 -7.39 -1.70
C ALA A 19 -2.62 -8.62 -1.18
N VAL A 20 -3.33 -9.52 -0.52
CA VAL A 20 -2.78 -10.78 -0.02
C VAL A 20 -3.52 -11.98 -0.65
N PRO A 21 -2.83 -13.10 -0.91
CA PRO A 21 -3.45 -14.26 -1.57
C PRO A 21 -4.58 -14.86 -0.74
N THR A 22 -4.36 -14.96 0.57
CA THR A 22 -5.33 -15.55 1.51
C THR A 22 -5.33 -14.77 2.83
N LYS A 23 -6.39 -14.92 3.62
CA LYS A 23 -6.38 -14.53 5.03
C LYS A 23 -5.55 -15.53 5.81
N GLY A 24 -4.62 -15.04 6.65
CA GLY A 24 -3.79 -15.86 7.52
C GLY A 24 -2.34 -16.04 7.02
N ALA A 25 -1.58 -16.83 7.75
CA ALA A 25 -0.13 -17.00 7.59
C ALA A 25 0.23 -17.93 6.43
N SER A 26 -0.09 -17.58 5.21
CA SER A 26 0.47 -18.27 4.04
C SER A 26 1.70 -17.53 3.50
N GLY A 27 2.85 -17.78 4.14
CA GLY A 27 4.13 -17.18 3.74
C GLY A 27 4.41 -15.80 4.36
N LYS A 28 5.66 -15.37 4.27
CA LYS A 28 6.16 -14.14 4.91
C LYS A 28 5.72 -12.84 4.21
N PHE A 29 5.03 -12.91 3.07
CA PHE A 29 4.72 -11.72 2.26
C PHE A 29 3.97 -10.64 3.05
N ALA A 30 2.94 -11.01 3.79
CA ALA A 30 2.13 -10.06 4.54
C ALA A 30 2.90 -9.43 5.72
N SER A 31 3.70 -10.23 6.45
CA SER A 31 4.56 -9.75 7.53
C SER A 31 5.68 -8.86 7.00
N ASP A 32 6.36 -9.25 5.92
CA ASP A 32 7.41 -8.46 5.28
C ASP A 32 6.87 -7.09 4.82
N LYS A 33 5.70 -7.07 4.16
CA LYS A 33 5.03 -5.83 3.75
C LYS A 33 4.65 -4.94 4.93
N THR A 34 4.24 -5.53 6.04
CA THR A 34 3.93 -4.79 7.27
C THR A 34 5.19 -4.20 7.87
N VAL A 35 6.28 -4.95 7.93
CA VAL A 35 7.59 -4.46 8.42
C VAL A 35 8.15 -3.37 7.49
N GLU A 36 8.07 -3.54 6.16
CA GLU A 36 8.44 -2.49 5.20
C GLU A 36 7.68 -1.17 5.45
N PHE A 37 6.39 -1.26 5.80
CA PHE A 37 5.61 -0.09 6.15
C PHE A 37 6.07 0.54 7.48
N MET A 38 6.36 -0.26 8.50
CA MET A 38 6.92 0.24 9.77
C MET A 38 8.25 0.96 9.55
N GLU A 39 9.12 0.44 8.68
CA GLU A 39 10.36 1.11 8.29
C GLU A 39 10.09 2.43 7.54
N GLU A 40 9.07 2.46 6.68
CA GLU A 40 8.68 3.66 5.94
C GLU A 40 8.26 4.80 6.88
N VAL A 41 7.51 4.49 7.93
CA VAL A 41 7.08 5.49 8.92
C VAL A 41 8.15 5.84 9.95
N GLY A 42 9.28 5.15 9.93
CA GLY A 42 10.43 5.43 10.82
C GLY A 42 10.53 4.51 12.04
N ASP A 43 9.68 3.50 12.12
CA ASP A 43 9.58 2.61 13.29
C ASP A 43 10.42 1.33 13.17
N LYS A 44 11.55 1.40 12.48
CA LYS A 44 12.41 0.21 12.28
C LYS A 44 12.84 -0.45 13.60
N ALA A 45 13.38 0.34 14.52
CA ALA A 45 13.95 -0.13 15.80
C ALA A 45 13.21 0.41 17.03
N THR A 46 12.11 1.13 16.85
CA THR A 46 11.33 1.74 17.94
C THR A 46 10.38 0.74 18.57
N LYS A 47 9.89 1.05 19.76
CA LYS A 47 8.80 0.29 20.38
C LYS A 47 7.48 0.60 19.67
N VAL A 48 6.81 -0.41 19.14
CA VAL A 48 5.54 -0.30 18.41
C VAL A 48 4.45 -1.09 19.13
N ILE A 49 3.26 -0.52 19.18
CA ILE A 49 2.05 -1.20 19.62
C ILE A 49 1.20 -1.47 18.39
N ILE A 50 0.96 -2.74 18.08
CA ILE A 50 0.01 -3.15 17.04
C ILE A 50 -1.32 -3.39 17.72
N LYS A 51 -2.31 -2.58 17.32
CA LYS A 51 -3.70 -2.79 17.75
C LYS A 51 -4.46 -3.51 16.65
N SER A 52 -5.05 -4.64 16.99
CA SER A 52 -5.82 -5.46 16.06
C SER A 52 -7.08 -6.00 16.70
N ASP A 53 -7.99 -6.52 15.86
CA ASP A 53 -9.06 -7.38 16.34
C ASP A 53 -8.52 -8.77 16.68
N GLN A 54 -9.35 -9.58 17.34
CA GLN A 54 -8.97 -10.92 17.78
C GLN A 54 -9.19 -11.99 16.68
N GLU A 55 -9.21 -11.58 15.41
CA GLU A 55 -9.32 -12.55 14.32
C GLU A 55 -8.05 -13.43 14.28
N PRO A 56 -8.16 -14.77 14.29
CA PRO A 56 -6.98 -15.66 14.31
C PRO A 56 -5.98 -15.39 13.20
N SER A 57 -6.45 -15.05 12.01
CA SER A 57 -5.60 -14.70 10.87
C SER A 57 -4.73 -13.46 11.11
N ILE A 58 -5.25 -12.48 11.84
CA ILE A 58 -4.50 -11.27 12.20
C ILE A 58 -3.52 -11.57 13.34
N THR A 59 -3.93 -12.37 14.31
CA THR A 59 -3.03 -12.80 15.41
C THR A 59 -1.79 -13.53 14.86
N TYR A 60 -1.96 -14.44 13.90
CA TYR A 60 -0.84 -15.10 13.22
C TYR A 60 0.08 -14.10 12.50
N LEU A 61 -0.51 -13.15 11.75
CA LEU A 61 0.26 -12.12 11.07
C LEU A 61 1.10 -11.29 12.06
N VAL A 62 0.49 -10.85 13.17
CA VAL A 62 1.19 -10.03 14.16
C VAL A 62 2.35 -10.80 14.80
N ASN A 63 2.18 -12.09 15.09
CA ASN A 63 3.26 -12.94 15.59
C ASN A 63 4.41 -13.07 14.57
N ASP A 64 4.09 -13.22 13.27
CA ASP A 64 5.10 -13.22 12.20
C ASP A 64 5.83 -11.88 12.10
N VAL A 65 5.13 -10.76 12.26
CA VAL A 65 5.74 -9.42 12.30
C VAL A 65 6.70 -9.29 13.48
N ILE A 66 6.32 -9.78 14.66
CA ILE A 66 7.18 -9.79 15.84
C ILE A 66 8.46 -10.60 15.56
N ALA A 67 8.32 -11.78 14.97
CA ALA A 67 9.46 -12.65 14.65
C ALA A 67 10.38 -12.05 13.56
N THR A 68 9.80 -11.32 12.60
CA THR A 68 10.55 -10.69 11.50
C THR A 68 11.25 -9.40 11.94
N ARG A 69 10.87 -8.82 13.08
CA ARG A 69 11.34 -7.52 13.59
C ARG A 69 12.13 -7.65 14.91
N PRO A 70 13.31 -8.30 14.91
CA PRO A 70 14.04 -8.61 16.15
C PRO A 70 14.66 -7.39 16.83
N GLU A 71 14.95 -6.31 16.07
CA GLU A 71 15.59 -5.09 16.60
C GLU A 71 14.61 -4.16 17.33
N GLY A 72 13.30 -4.37 17.15
CA GLY A 72 12.25 -3.53 17.71
C GLY A 72 11.36 -4.30 18.68
N GLN A 73 10.97 -3.65 19.78
CA GLN A 73 9.94 -4.21 20.65
C GLN A 73 8.57 -4.00 20.02
N THR A 74 7.88 -5.09 19.70
CA THR A 74 6.49 -5.05 19.22
C THR A 74 5.57 -5.61 20.30
N CYS A 75 4.62 -4.79 20.75
CA CYS A 75 3.59 -5.19 21.71
C CYS A 75 2.26 -5.33 20.98
N ILE A 76 1.46 -6.31 21.36
CA ILE A 76 0.10 -6.50 20.85
C ILE A 76 -0.86 -5.82 21.83
N GLU A 77 -1.79 -5.02 21.30
CA GLU A 77 -2.97 -4.53 22.01
C GLU A 77 -4.21 -5.08 21.31
N GLU A 78 -4.90 -5.97 21.97
CA GLU A 78 -6.16 -6.51 21.46
C GLU A 78 -7.31 -5.53 21.71
N SER A 79 -8.10 -5.29 20.66
CA SER A 79 -9.32 -4.49 20.82
C SER A 79 -10.37 -5.28 21.61
N PRO A 80 -11.08 -4.65 22.56
CA PRO A 80 -12.17 -5.32 23.25
C PRO A 80 -13.21 -5.87 22.28
N VAL A 81 -13.69 -7.07 22.53
CA VAL A 81 -14.73 -7.71 21.72
C VAL A 81 -15.96 -6.81 21.65
N LYS A 82 -16.48 -6.56 20.46
CA LYS A 82 -17.65 -5.69 20.18
C LYS A 82 -17.48 -4.19 20.49
N SER A 83 -16.25 -3.69 20.61
CA SER A 83 -15.99 -2.25 20.80
C SER A 83 -15.79 -1.55 19.45
N SER A 84 -16.88 -1.15 18.79
CA SER A 84 -16.85 -0.41 17.52
C SER A 84 -16.13 0.95 17.61
N GLY A 85 -16.19 1.61 18.77
CA GLY A 85 -15.53 2.90 18.99
C GLY A 85 -14.00 2.85 19.01
N SER A 86 -13.40 1.71 19.40
CA SER A 86 -11.93 1.58 19.52
C SER A 86 -11.22 1.48 18.16
N ASN A 87 -11.91 1.03 17.12
CA ASN A 87 -11.38 0.81 15.77
C ASN A 87 -11.84 1.86 14.73
N GLY A 88 -12.63 2.85 15.12
CA GLY A 88 -13.25 3.82 14.20
C GLY A 88 -12.28 4.62 13.31
N ARG A 89 -11.01 4.77 13.72
CA ARG A 89 -9.98 5.37 12.85
C ARG A 89 -9.55 4.42 11.74
N VAL A 90 -9.37 3.15 12.06
CA VAL A 90 -8.98 2.12 11.08
C VAL A 90 -10.13 1.87 10.12
N GLU A 91 -11.36 1.76 10.62
CA GLU A 91 -12.57 1.59 9.82
C GLU A 91 -12.76 2.73 8.80
N ARG A 92 -12.61 3.99 9.23
CA ARG A 92 -12.61 5.13 8.29
C ARG A 92 -11.47 5.07 7.28
N GLY A 93 -10.28 4.64 7.70
CA GLY A 93 -9.15 4.43 6.79
C GLY A 93 -9.45 3.36 5.74
N ILE A 94 -10.09 2.25 6.15
CA ILE A 94 -10.52 1.17 5.25
C ILE A 94 -11.56 1.69 4.26
N GLN A 95 -12.58 2.41 4.72
CA GLN A 95 -13.62 3.00 3.85
C GLN A 95 -13.03 3.96 2.81
N GLY A 96 -12.09 4.83 3.22
CA GLY A 96 -11.37 5.72 2.31
C GLY A 96 -10.55 4.95 1.27
N LEU A 97 -9.84 3.90 1.72
CA LEU A 97 -9.05 3.02 0.85
C LEU A 97 -9.92 2.31 -0.18
N GLU A 98 -11.02 1.70 0.26
CA GLU A 98 -11.98 1.03 -0.63
C GLU A 98 -12.62 2.02 -1.63
N GLY A 99 -12.93 3.24 -1.18
CA GLY A 99 -13.42 4.31 -2.04
C GLY A 99 -12.41 4.66 -3.14
N GLN A 100 -11.14 4.80 -2.77
CA GLN A 100 -10.06 5.10 -3.71
C GLN A 100 -9.82 3.94 -4.70
N VAL A 101 -9.85 2.69 -4.23
CA VAL A 101 -9.73 1.50 -5.11
C VAL A 101 -10.89 1.44 -6.09
N ARG A 102 -12.14 1.68 -5.64
CA ARG A 102 -13.32 1.73 -6.52
C ARG A 102 -13.20 2.82 -7.58
N ALA A 103 -12.76 4.02 -7.21
CA ALA A 103 -12.57 5.12 -8.15
C ALA A 103 -11.52 4.78 -9.22
N MET A 104 -10.39 4.17 -8.82
CA MET A 104 -9.35 3.73 -9.75
C MET A 104 -9.85 2.62 -10.68
N LEU A 105 -10.60 1.67 -10.15
CA LEU A 105 -11.18 0.58 -10.95
C LEU A 105 -12.15 1.12 -12.01
N LEU A 106 -13.08 1.98 -11.61
CA LEU A 106 -14.03 2.63 -12.53
C LEU A 106 -13.33 3.45 -13.62
N ALA A 107 -12.28 4.21 -13.26
CA ALA A 107 -11.51 4.98 -14.23
C ALA A 107 -10.79 4.06 -15.24
N LEU A 108 -10.23 2.94 -14.77
CA LEU A 108 -9.57 1.95 -15.63
C LEU A 108 -10.57 1.23 -16.54
N GLU A 109 -11.73 0.80 -16.02
CA GLU A 109 -12.79 0.17 -16.77
C GLU A 109 -13.35 1.11 -17.87
N GLY A 110 -13.53 2.40 -17.52
CA GLY A 110 -13.95 3.42 -18.48
C GLY A 110 -12.99 3.60 -19.65
N ARG A 111 -11.67 3.54 -19.38
CA ARG A 111 -10.65 3.62 -20.45
C ARG A 111 -10.58 2.35 -21.30
N LEU A 112 -10.80 1.19 -20.68
CA LEU A 112 -10.76 -0.10 -21.38
C LEU A 112 -12.07 -0.41 -22.12
N GLY A 113 -13.16 0.29 -21.81
CA GLY A 113 -14.49 -0.03 -22.34
C GLY A 113 -15.06 -1.37 -21.90
N LYS A 114 -14.55 -1.95 -20.79
CA LYS A 114 -14.99 -3.24 -20.27
C LYS A 114 -14.82 -3.30 -18.76
N SER A 115 -15.66 -4.09 -18.10
CA SER A 115 -15.54 -4.39 -16.67
C SER A 115 -14.37 -5.35 -16.39
N LEU A 116 -13.73 -5.14 -15.25
CA LEU A 116 -12.62 -5.95 -14.77
C LEU A 116 -13.05 -6.82 -13.57
N SER A 117 -12.68 -8.08 -13.62
CA SER A 117 -12.85 -8.97 -12.48
C SER A 117 -11.83 -8.62 -11.38
N ALA A 118 -12.23 -8.79 -10.12
CA ALA A 118 -11.31 -8.72 -8.98
C ALA A 118 -10.18 -9.79 -9.01
N ARG A 119 -10.21 -10.70 -9.98
CA ARG A 119 -9.17 -11.73 -10.21
C ARG A 119 -8.11 -11.28 -11.23
N GLU A 120 -8.36 -10.17 -11.93
CA GLU A 120 -7.36 -9.65 -12.87
C GLU A 120 -6.08 -9.23 -12.13
N PRO A 121 -4.89 -9.66 -12.60
CA PRO A 121 -3.63 -9.42 -11.91
C PRO A 121 -3.38 -7.93 -11.60
N ILE A 122 -3.78 -7.04 -12.50
CA ILE A 122 -3.59 -5.59 -12.32
C ILE A 122 -4.34 -5.04 -11.10
N VAL A 123 -5.47 -5.63 -10.74
CA VAL A 123 -6.29 -5.21 -9.58
C VAL A 123 -5.55 -5.40 -8.27
N ASN A 124 -4.64 -6.37 -8.19
CA ASN A 124 -3.86 -6.63 -6.97
C ASN A 124 -2.89 -5.48 -6.61
N PHE A 125 -2.53 -4.62 -7.56
CA PHE A 125 -1.67 -3.46 -7.33
C PHE A 125 -2.43 -2.23 -6.85
N MET A 126 -3.75 -2.19 -7.04
CA MET A 126 -4.59 -1.04 -6.66
C MET A 126 -4.54 -0.69 -5.17
N PRO A 127 -4.60 -1.64 -4.21
CA PRO A 127 -4.58 -1.28 -2.79
C PRO A 127 -3.31 -0.53 -2.36
N GLU A 128 -2.14 -0.96 -2.84
CA GLU A 128 -0.88 -0.29 -2.51
C GLU A 128 -0.83 1.12 -3.09
N TYR A 129 -1.27 1.29 -4.34
CA TYR A 129 -1.28 2.60 -4.98
C TYR A 129 -2.38 3.51 -4.40
N ALA A 130 -3.54 2.98 -4.02
CA ALA A 130 -4.57 3.72 -3.32
C ALA A 130 -4.07 4.29 -1.99
N ALA A 131 -3.40 3.48 -1.16
CA ALA A 131 -2.78 3.94 0.07
C ALA A 131 -1.69 5.00 -0.19
N TYR A 132 -0.88 4.82 -1.25
CA TYR A 132 0.11 5.80 -1.69
C TYR A 132 -0.52 7.16 -2.02
N LEU A 133 -1.63 7.17 -2.77
CA LEU A 133 -2.35 8.39 -3.13
C LEU A 133 -2.99 9.06 -1.92
N LEU A 134 -3.71 8.32 -1.08
CA LEU A 134 -4.33 8.85 0.14
C LEU A 134 -3.30 9.51 1.04
N ASN A 135 -2.16 8.87 1.26
CA ASN A 135 -1.10 9.42 2.10
C ASN A 135 -0.54 10.75 1.60
N ARG A 136 -0.62 11.02 0.28
CA ARG A 136 -0.02 12.19 -0.37
C ARG A 136 -1.01 13.26 -0.82
N LYS A 137 -2.29 12.91 -0.89
CA LYS A 137 -3.33 13.80 -1.43
C LYS A 137 -4.41 14.15 -0.41
N GLU A 138 -4.73 13.24 0.53
CA GLU A 138 -5.72 13.49 1.55
C GLU A 138 -5.17 14.46 2.60
N VAL A 139 -5.77 15.64 2.68
CA VAL A 139 -5.39 16.69 3.63
C VAL A 139 -6.21 16.54 4.91
N GLY A 140 -5.55 16.49 6.04
CA GLY A 140 -6.20 16.41 7.35
C GLY A 140 -6.68 17.78 7.85
N GLN A 141 -7.28 17.80 9.03
CA GLN A 141 -7.78 19.01 9.67
C GLN A 141 -6.70 20.06 9.97
N ASP A 142 -5.46 19.62 10.14
CA ASP A 142 -4.27 20.46 10.36
C ASP A 142 -3.67 21.05 9.06
N GLY A 143 -4.34 20.85 7.92
CA GLY A 143 -3.88 21.32 6.61
C GLY A 143 -2.73 20.53 6.00
N LYS A 144 -2.31 19.41 6.63
CA LYS A 144 -1.20 18.56 6.17
C LYS A 144 -1.68 17.20 5.71
N THR A 145 -0.94 16.61 4.77
CA THR A 145 -1.12 15.21 4.40
C THR A 145 -0.42 14.28 5.39
N SER A 146 -0.79 13.01 5.41
CA SER A 146 -0.11 12.00 6.23
C SER A 146 1.38 11.88 5.87
N TYR A 147 1.70 12.00 4.59
CA TYR A 147 3.08 12.03 4.12
C TYR A 147 3.86 13.24 4.67
N GLU A 148 3.26 14.44 4.67
CA GLU A 148 3.90 15.64 5.23
C GLU A 148 4.18 15.51 6.72
N ARG A 149 3.26 14.90 7.49
CA ARG A 149 3.49 14.63 8.91
C ARG A 149 4.63 13.65 9.12
N CYS A 150 4.68 12.60 8.29
CA CYS A 150 5.69 11.54 8.40
C CYS A 150 7.07 12.00 7.93
N LYS A 151 7.17 12.73 6.82
CA LYS A 151 8.43 13.06 6.16
C LYS A 151 8.87 14.52 6.32
N GLY A 152 8.05 15.37 6.94
CA GLY A 152 8.36 16.80 7.16
C GLY A 152 8.38 17.65 5.88
N LYS A 153 7.94 17.11 4.73
CA LYS A 153 7.94 17.79 3.43
C LYS A 153 6.75 17.41 2.57
N LYS A 154 6.34 18.33 1.68
CA LYS A 154 5.29 18.06 0.71
C LYS A 154 5.67 16.93 -0.25
N ALA A 155 4.69 16.12 -0.60
CA ALA A 155 4.88 15.07 -1.58
C ALA A 155 4.86 15.63 -3.00
N THR A 156 5.77 15.15 -3.85
CA THR A 156 5.63 15.29 -5.30
C THR A 156 4.95 14.03 -5.82
N VAL A 157 3.82 14.18 -6.49
CA VAL A 157 3.08 13.08 -7.11
C VAL A 157 3.04 13.32 -8.60
N LEU A 158 3.49 12.35 -9.37
CA LEU A 158 3.38 12.37 -10.82
C LEU A 158 1.90 12.30 -11.21
N GLY A 159 1.50 13.08 -12.20
CA GLY A 159 0.13 13.10 -12.73
C GLY A 159 -0.18 11.91 -13.65
N ILE A 160 0.33 10.72 -13.35
CA ILE A 160 0.10 9.50 -14.12
C ILE A 160 -1.04 8.71 -13.46
N GLU A 161 -2.02 8.33 -14.25
CA GLU A 161 -3.15 7.54 -13.77
C GLU A 161 -2.82 6.04 -13.72
N PHE A 162 -3.40 5.34 -12.74
CA PHE A 162 -3.26 3.88 -12.65
C PHE A 162 -3.79 3.22 -13.92
N GLY A 163 -3.00 2.33 -14.52
CA GLY A 163 -3.33 1.66 -15.78
C GLY A 163 -3.10 2.54 -17.03
N GLU A 164 -2.47 3.68 -16.90
CA GLU A 164 -2.09 4.53 -18.05
C GLU A 164 -0.95 3.89 -18.85
N LYS A 165 -1.07 3.94 -20.20
CA LYS A 165 -0.03 3.47 -21.10
C LYS A 165 1.08 4.52 -21.18
N LEU A 166 2.32 4.11 -20.97
CA LEU A 166 3.49 4.98 -21.01
C LEU A 166 4.65 4.31 -21.78
N LEU A 167 5.63 5.14 -22.14
CA LEU A 167 6.89 4.66 -22.68
C LEU A 167 7.95 4.66 -21.57
N TYR A 168 8.66 3.56 -21.41
CA TYR A 168 9.80 3.48 -20.50
C TYR A 168 11.07 3.12 -21.26
N LYS A 169 12.19 3.63 -20.76
CA LYS A 169 13.49 3.36 -21.34
C LYS A 169 14.04 2.03 -20.81
N VAL A 170 14.22 1.08 -21.71
CA VAL A 170 14.81 -0.22 -21.38
C VAL A 170 16.28 -0.04 -21.02
N LYS A 171 16.71 -0.63 -19.90
CA LYS A 171 18.14 -0.73 -19.58
C LYS A 171 18.74 -1.81 -20.49
N PRO A 172 19.74 -1.49 -21.32
CA PRO A 172 20.34 -2.49 -22.19
C PRO A 172 21.02 -3.56 -21.32
N LYS A 173 20.63 -4.82 -21.53
CA LYS A 173 21.29 -5.98 -20.92
C LYS A 173 22.56 -6.36 -21.65
N ASP A 174 22.65 -6.00 -22.94
CA ASP A 174 23.79 -6.27 -23.83
C ASP A 174 24.03 -5.09 -24.78
N LYS A 175 25.12 -5.14 -25.60
CA LYS A 175 25.41 -4.16 -26.65
C LYS A 175 24.27 -4.15 -27.66
N GLN A 176 23.31 -3.27 -27.48
CA GLN A 176 22.25 -3.04 -28.47
C GLN A 176 22.83 -2.26 -29.67
N GLU A 177 22.39 -2.61 -30.86
CA GLU A 177 22.66 -1.83 -32.06
C GLU A 177 22.13 -0.39 -31.90
N LYS A 178 22.89 0.59 -32.41
CA LYS A 178 22.60 2.02 -32.23
C LYS A 178 21.22 2.45 -32.76
N ILE A 179 20.65 1.68 -33.68
CA ILE A 179 19.40 1.98 -34.39
C ILE A 179 18.15 1.37 -33.70
N ASN A 180 18.33 0.40 -32.77
CA ASN A 180 17.20 -0.25 -32.11
C ASN A 180 16.47 0.70 -31.19
N SER A 181 15.15 0.54 -31.11
CA SER A 181 14.31 1.28 -30.16
C SER A 181 14.78 1.02 -28.73
N ARG A 182 14.99 2.11 -28.00
CA ARG A 182 15.36 2.07 -26.58
C ARG A 182 14.15 2.25 -25.65
N TRP A 183 12.96 2.38 -26.23
CA TRP A 183 11.73 2.65 -25.52
C TRP A 183 10.71 1.57 -25.83
N GLU A 184 10.07 1.09 -24.80
CA GLU A 184 8.99 0.12 -24.88
C GLU A 184 7.73 0.65 -24.19
N TYR A 185 6.58 0.18 -24.65
CA TYR A 185 5.31 0.48 -24.01
C TYR A 185 5.13 -0.36 -22.76
N ALA A 186 4.57 0.24 -21.74
CA ALA A 186 4.17 -0.42 -20.53
C ALA A 186 2.91 0.24 -19.93
N ILE A 187 2.34 -0.40 -18.95
CA ILE A 187 1.19 0.09 -18.21
C ILE A 187 1.64 0.45 -16.80
N PHE A 188 1.34 1.67 -16.36
CA PHE A 188 1.66 2.11 -15.02
C PHE A 188 0.78 1.41 -13.97
N ILE A 189 1.41 0.76 -13.00
CA ILE A 189 0.72 -0.01 -11.95
C ILE A 189 1.03 0.46 -10.53
N GLY A 190 1.87 1.46 -10.36
CA GLY A 190 2.15 2.01 -9.04
C GLY A 190 3.54 2.59 -8.87
N VAL A 191 3.86 2.93 -7.62
CA VAL A 191 5.13 3.53 -7.23
C VAL A 191 5.74 2.73 -6.07
N ARG A 192 7.00 2.39 -6.18
CA ARG A 192 7.75 1.78 -5.09
C ARG A 192 7.94 2.82 -3.97
N ARG A 193 7.35 2.58 -2.82
CA ARG A 193 7.25 3.57 -1.74
C ARG A 193 8.61 4.10 -1.28
N ARG A 194 9.60 3.22 -1.20
CA ARG A 194 10.93 3.53 -0.64
C ARG A 194 11.83 4.30 -1.61
N SER A 195 11.86 3.90 -2.89
CA SER A 195 12.75 4.49 -3.90
C SER A 195 12.07 5.54 -4.78
N GLY A 196 10.73 5.57 -4.84
CA GLY A 196 9.97 6.41 -5.76
C GLY A 196 9.98 5.91 -7.21
N GLU A 197 10.56 4.73 -7.47
CA GLU A 197 10.56 4.11 -8.79
C GLU A 197 9.14 3.76 -9.24
N LEU A 198 8.87 3.94 -10.52
CA LEU A 198 7.59 3.56 -11.11
C LEU A 198 7.56 2.05 -11.35
N TRP A 199 6.45 1.43 -10.99
CA TRP A 199 6.14 0.07 -11.38
C TRP A 199 5.36 0.08 -12.67
N VAL A 200 5.83 -0.70 -13.62
CA VAL A 200 5.21 -0.88 -14.94
C VAL A 200 5.10 -2.37 -15.28
N ALA A 201 4.06 -2.72 -16.03
CA ALA A 201 3.75 -4.08 -16.51
C ALA A 201 3.59 -4.10 -18.03
#